data_efd0f20e8ff71520f3fbbf0c8729fd14
#
_entry.id   efd0f20e8ff71520f3fbbf0c8729fd14
#
_cell.length_a   1.000
_cell.length_b   1.000
_cell.length_c   1.000
_cell.angle_alpha   90.00
_cell.angle_beta   90.00
_cell.angle_gamma   90.00
#
_symmetry.space_group_name_H-M   'P 1'
#
loop_
_entity.id
_entity.type
_entity.pdbx_description
1 polymer ?
#
loop_
_entity_poly.entity_id
_entity_poly.type
_entity_poly.pdbx_seq_one_letter_code
_entity_poly.pdbx_strand_id
1 'polypeptide(L)'
;MIEFKQVAKEFINGSNRIQALNQVSLNIQYREIFGLVGESGAGKSTLLRFINALEKLSSGQVLVDDVLVNDLTGKDLRAFRKDISMVFQQFNLLNNKTVGENVALPLSLHKYDDPLTVDEVLAFVGLADKKDHYPSQLSGGQKQRVGIARALITRPKILLADEPTSALDTRTTGEIVKVLKAAHKAYPMTMIVVTHELEVIKALCQRAAILENGQVSQVVTVKPGIQAISDGNQSYADHVLEVLEGNE
;
A
#
# COMPACT_ATOMS: atom_id res chain seq x y z
N MET A 1 -9.16 -12.56 2.23
CA MET A 1 -10.10 -11.45 2.04
C MET A 1 -9.93 -10.44 3.16
N ILE A 2 -10.05 -9.13 2.89
CA ILE A 2 -9.95 -8.09 3.93
C ILE A 2 -11.31 -7.41 4.05
N GLU A 3 -11.84 -7.31 5.27
CA GLU A 3 -13.15 -6.73 5.52
C GLU A 3 -13.07 -5.70 6.65
N PHE A 4 -13.55 -4.49 6.38
CA PHE A 4 -13.76 -3.43 7.35
C PHE A 4 -15.25 -3.33 7.66
N LYS A 5 -15.61 -3.41 8.94
CA LYS A 5 -17.00 -3.32 9.44
C LYS A 5 -17.16 -2.10 10.32
N GLN A 6 -17.73 -1.03 9.75
CA GLN A 6 -18.04 0.23 10.44
C GLN A 6 -16.85 0.76 11.25
N VAL A 7 -15.64 0.72 10.66
CA VAL A 7 -14.44 1.15 11.35
C VAL A 7 -14.40 2.66 11.48
N ALA A 8 -14.04 3.12 12.67
CA ALA A 8 -13.85 4.54 12.97
C ALA A 8 -12.52 4.78 13.67
N LYS A 9 -11.95 5.95 13.46
CA LYS A 9 -10.76 6.42 14.14
C LYS A 9 -10.89 7.87 14.54
N GLU A 10 -10.73 8.12 15.82
CA GLU A 10 -10.58 9.43 16.40
C GLU A 10 -9.17 9.55 17.01
N PHE A 11 -8.48 10.62 16.66
CA PHE A 11 -7.25 11.02 17.33
C PHE A 11 -7.56 12.09 18.36
N ILE A 12 -7.08 11.88 19.59
CA ILE A 12 -7.27 12.81 20.70
C ILE A 12 -5.91 13.42 21.05
N ASN A 13 -5.80 14.73 20.93
CA ASN A 13 -4.63 15.49 21.34
C ASN A 13 -5.04 16.63 22.28
N GLY A 14 -4.95 16.38 23.57
CA GLY A 14 -5.48 17.28 24.60
C GLY A 14 -7.00 17.44 24.48
N SER A 15 -7.48 18.66 24.29
CA SER A 15 -8.91 18.96 24.06
C SER A 15 -9.36 18.79 22.60
N ASN A 16 -8.43 18.66 21.67
CA ASN A 16 -8.76 18.54 20.25
C ASN A 16 -9.06 17.10 19.88
N ARG A 17 -10.19 16.89 19.19
CA ARG A 17 -10.59 15.61 18.62
C ARG A 17 -10.63 15.71 17.10
N ILE A 18 -9.91 14.82 16.43
CA ILE A 18 -9.88 14.76 14.97
C ILE A 18 -10.41 13.41 14.56
N GLN A 19 -11.57 13.39 13.92
CA GLN A 19 -12.14 12.19 13.34
C GLN A 19 -11.46 11.90 11.99
N ALA A 20 -10.54 10.94 11.99
CA ALA A 20 -9.81 10.57 10.77
C ALA A 20 -10.59 9.57 9.91
N LEU A 21 -11.41 8.71 10.51
CA LEU A 21 -12.29 7.77 9.82
C LEU A 21 -13.63 7.67 10.55
N ASN A 22 -14.73 7.61 9.80
CA ASN A 22 -16.08 7.56 10.31
C ASN A 22 -16.90 6.43 9.67
N GLN A 23 -17.12 5.35 10.44
CA GLN A 23 -17.96 4.20 10.07
C GLN A 23 -17.68 3.61 8.68
N VAL A 24 -16.41 3.50 8.31
CA VAL A 24 -16.00 2.93 7.03
C VAL A 24 -16.32 1.44 6.97
N SER A 25 -17.06 1.02 5.96
CA SER A 25 -17.29 -0.38 5.60
C SER A 25 -16.77 -0.64 4.19
N LEU A 26 -15.89 -1.63 4.03
CA LEU A 26 -15.20 -1.92 2.78
C LEU A 26 -14.79 -3.38 2.73
N ASN A 27 -14.82 -3.95 1.53
CA ASN A 27 -14.40 -5.32 1.27
C ASN A 27 -13.38 -5.37 0.14
N ILE A 28 -12.22 -6.01 0.37
CA ILE A 28 -11.14 -6.22 -0.61
C ILE A 28 -11.04 -7.72 -0.86
N GLN A 29 -11.07 -8.11 -2.13
CA GLN A 29 -11.09 -9.50 -2.55
C GLN A 29 -9.70 -10.15 -2.43
N TYR A 30 -9.69 -11.46 -2.38
CA TYR A 30 -8.44 -12.22 -2.39
C TYR A 30 -7.73 -12.06 -3.74
N ARG A 31 -6.41 -11.83 -3.70
CA ARG A 31 -5.56 -11.60 -4.89
C ARG A 31 -5.99 -10.42 -5.76
N GLU A 32 -6.64 -9.44 -5.19
CA GLU A 32 -6.99 -8.19 -5.87
C GLU A 32 -5.88 -7.16 -5.70
N ILE A 33 -5.66 -6.30 -6.72
CA ILE A 33 -4.98 -5.02 -6.52
C ILE A 33 -6.07 -3.97 -6.31
N PHE A 34 -6.19 -3.49 -5.08
CA PHE A 34 -7.21 -2.55 -4.66
C PHE A 34 -6.63 -1.17 -4.37
N GLY A 35 -7.24 -0.12 -4.93
CA GLY A 35 -6.85 1.27 -4.73
C GLY A 35 -7.59 1.92 -3.57
N LEU A 36 -6.88 2.77 -2.81
CA LEU A 36 -7.47 3.73 -1.89
C LEU A 36 -7.08 5.12 -2.37
N VAL A 37 -8.02 5.89 -2.88
CA VAL A 37 -7.81 7.21 -3.46
C VAL A 37 -8.58 8.27 -2.67
N GLY A 38 -8.06 9.49 -2.62
CA GLY A 38 -8.66 10.60 -1.88
C GLY A 38 -7.66 11.71 -1.63
N GLU A 39 -8.13 12.87 -1.22
CA GLU A 39 -7.27 14.00 -0.88
C GLU A 39 -6.35 13.71 0.31
N SER A 40 -5.35 14.58 0.50
CA SER A 40 -4.49 14.52 1.69
C SER A 40 -5.35 14.68 2.95
N GLY A 41 -5.12 13.83 3.95
CA GLY A 41 -5.92 13.86 5.19
C GLY A 41 -7.24 13.08 5.14
N ALA A 42 -7.66 12.51 4.01
CA ALA A 42 -8.92 11.75 3.89
C ALA A 42 -8.96 10.43 4.72
N GLY A 43 -7.85 10.03 5.36
CA GLY A 43 -7.81 8.83 6.21
C GLY A 43 -7.22 7.58 5.56
N LYS A 44 -6.75 7.65 4.29
CA LYS A 44 -6.23 6.51 3.50
C LYS A 44 -5.15 5.70 4.22
N SER A 45 -4.07 6.34 4.64
CA SER A 45 -2.95 5.67 5.34
C SER A 45 -3.38 5.14 6.71
N THR A 46 -4.37 5.78 7.38
CA THR A 46 -4.95 5.28 8.63
C THR A 46 -5.71 3.97 8.38
N LEU A 47 -6.54 3.93 7.32
CA LEU A 47 -7.28 2.73 6.93
C LEU A 47 -6.32 1.59 6.56
N LEU A 48 -5.27 1.90 5.79
CA LEU A 48 -4.23 0.94 5.42
C LEU A 48 -3.54 0.32 6.66
N ARG A 49 -3.21 1.15 7.66
CA ARG A 49 -2.51 0.73 8.88
C ARG A 49 -3.36 -0.12 9.83
N PHE A 50 -4.66 -0.17 9.65
CA PHE A 50 -5.50 -1.12 10.39
C PHE A 50 -5.28 -2.56 9.94
N ILE A 51 -5.01 -2.79 8.64
CA ILE A 51 -4.81 -4.13 8.09
C ILE A 51 -3.65 -4.86 8.78
N ASN A 52 -2.57 -4.14 9.09
CA ASN A 52 -1.40 -4.71 9.77
C ASN A 52 -1.35 -4.37 11.27
N ALA A 53 -2.44 -3.83 11.83
CA ALA A 53 -2.57 -3.43 13.22
C ALA A 53 -1.48 -2.44 13.70
N LEU A 54 -0.88 -1.65 12.79
CA LEU A 54 0.01 -0.54 13.16
C LEU A 54 -0.76 0.62 13.79
N GLU A 55 -2.06 0.71 13.52
CA GLU A 55 -2.97 1.68 14.12
C GLU A 55 -4.13 0.94 14.80
N LYS A 56 -4.63 1.47 15.93
CA LYS A 56 -5.78 0.92 16.63
C LYS A 56 -7.05 1.64 16.24
N LEU A 57 -8.13 0.90 16.05
CA LEU A 57 -9.48 1.43 15.84
C LEU A 57 -9.99 2.16 17.09
N SER A 58 -10.86 3.14 16.91
CA SER A 58 -11.70 3.68 17.99
C SER A 58 -12.99 2.86 18.11
N SER A 59 -13.54 2.36 17.00
CA SER A 59 -14.69 1.44 16.97
C SER A 59 -14.72 0.64 15.65
N GLY A 60 -15.59 -0.37 15.58
CA GLY A 60 -15.73 -1.25 14.41
C GLY A 60 -14.80 -2.46 14.48
N GLN A 61 -14.66 -3.17 13.36
CA GLN A 61 -13.89 -4.40 13.26
C GLN A 61 -13.12 -4.46 11.94
N VAL A 62 -11.92 -5.03 11.97
CA VAL A 62 -11.16 -5.42 10.77
C VAL A 62 -10.91 -6.90 10.81
N LEU A 63 -11.31 -7.60 9.74
CA LEU A 63 -11.02 -9.00 9.52
C LEU A 63 -10.06 -9.15 8.33
N VAL A 64 -9.09 -10.02 8.50
CA VAL A 64 -8.17 -10.43 7.43
C VAL A 64 -8.14 -11.95 7.41
N ASP A 65 -8.61 -12.55 6.32
CA ASP A 65 -8.80 -14.02 6.20
C ASP A 65 -9.50 -14.62 7.43
N ASP A 66 -10.63 -14.01 7.82
CA ASP A 66 -11.48 -14.35 8.98
C ASP A 66 -10.82 -14.15 10.36
N VAL A 67 -9.59 -13.65 10.40
CA VAL A 67 -8.92 -13.29 11.65
C VAL A 67 -9.32 -11.86 12.06
N LEU A 68 -9.89 -11.72 13.25
CA LEU A 68 -10.21 -10.42 13.83
C LEU A 68 -8.93 -9.71 14.31
N VAL A 69 -8.48 -8.71 13.53
CA VAL A 69 -7.21 -8.01 13.74
C VAL A 69 -7.19 -7.21 15.05
N ASN A 70 -8.35 -6.71 15.46
CA ASN A 70 -8.50 -5.88 16.66
C ASN A 70 -7.98 -6.54 17.94
N ASP A 71 -8.14 -7.86 18.05
CA ASP A 71 -7.88 -8.63 19.27
C ASP A 71 -6.47 -9.22 19.31
N LEU A 72 -5.73 -9.10 18.21
CA LEU A 72 -4.40 -9.67 18.11
C LEU A 72 -3.40 -8.94 19.01
N THR A 73 -2.67 -9.68 19.82
CA THR A 73 -1.64 -9.16 20.72
C THR A 73 -0.42 -10.09 20.76
N GLY A 74 0.68 -9.59 21.26
CA GLY A 74 1.85 -10.38 21.59
C GLY A 74 2.35 -11.30 20.45
N LYS A 75 2.33 -12.61 20.66
CA LYS A 75 2.84 -13.59 19.69
C LYS A 75 1.94 -13.71 18.45
N ASP A 76 0.62 -13.65 18.64
CA ASP A 76 -0.35 -13.82 17.55
C ASP A 76 -0.28 -12.63 16.58
N LEU A 77 -0.15 -11.42 17.10
CA LEU A 77 0.08 -10.23 16.29
C LEU A 77 1.38 -10.29 15.48
N ARG A 78 2.47 -10.81 16.09
CA ARG A 78 3.74 -10.98 15.37
C ARG A 78 3.63 -12.06 14.28
N ALA A 79 2.94 -13.17 14.57
CA ALA A 79 2.69 -14.21 13.58
C ALA A 79 1.84 -13.69 12.41
N PHE A 80 0.78 -12.96 12.70
CA PHE A 80 -0.10 -12.33 11.71
C PHE A 80 0.67 -11.38 10.78
N ARG A 81 1.52 -10.53 11.35
CA ARG A 81 2.31 -9.55 10.57
C ARG A 81 3.35 -10.17 9.65
N LYS A 82 3.73 -11.44 9.82
CA LYS A 82 4.65 -12.13 8.89
C LYS A 82 4.11 -12.21 7.47
N ASP A 83 2.80 -12.37 7.33
CA ASP A 83 2.14 -12.51 6.04
C ASP A 83 1.85 -11.15 5.36
N ILE A 84 2.17 -10.04 6.03
CA ILE A 84 1.88 -8.69 5.57
C ILE A 84 3.17 -7.90 5.45
N SER A 85 3.45 -7.40 4.26
CA SER A 85 4.57 -6.48 4.02
C SER A 85 4.08 -5.09 3.63
N MET A 86 4.93 -4.08 3.84
CA MET A 86 4.60 -2.70 3.55
C MET A 86 5.71 -1.99 2.79
N VAL A 87 5.33 -1.29 1.73
CA VAL A 87 6.14 -0.32 0.98
C VAL A 87 5.75 1.07 1.45
N PHE A 88 6.71 1.86 1.87
CA PHE A 88 6.48 3.19 2.46
C PHE A 88 6.83 4.31 1.48
N GLN A 89 6.18 5.44 1.63
CA GLN A 89 6.43 6.67 0.87
C GLN A 89 7.89 7.15 1.00
N GLN A 90 8.47 7.12 2.20
CA GLN A 90 9.83 7.60 2.50
C GLN A 90 10.89 6.50 2.44
N PHE A 91 10.69 5.43 1.66
CA PHE A 91 11.59 4.28 1.49
C PHE A 91 11.95 3.54 2.80
N ASN A 92 12.16 4.24 3.90
CA ASN A 92 12.53 3.73 5.24
C ASN A 92 13.72 2.74 5.20
N LEU A 93 14.76 3.09 4.44
CA LEU A 93 16.00 2.32 4.36
C LEU A 93 16.94 2.72 5.50
N LEU A 94 17.65 1.73 6.03
CA LEU A 94 18.69 1.96 7.02
C LEU A 94 19.95 2.43 6.30
N ASN A 95 20.34 3.70 6.52
CA ASN A 95 21.47 4.33 5.82
C ASN A 95 22.84 3.73 6.15
N ASN A 96 22.97 3.08 7.30
CA ASN A 96 24.17 2.40 7.75
C ASN A 96 24.27 0.93 7.32
N LYS A 97 23.34 0.47 6.48
CA LYS A 97 23.30 -0.87 5.91
C LYS A 97 23.34 -0.82 4.40
N THR A 98 23.95 -1.83 3.78
CA THR A 98 23.93 -2.00 2.33
C THR A 98 22.51 -2.29 1.81
N VAL A 99 22.34 -2.25 0.50
CA VAL A 99 21.10 -2.65 -0.18
C VAL A 99 20.74 -4.09 0.17
N GLY A 100 21.69 -5.01 0.07
CA GLY A 100 21.47 -6.41 0.41
C GLY A 100 21.05 -6.62 1.87
N GLU A 101 21.69 -5.92 2.81
CA GLU A 101 21.32 -5.97 4.23
C GLU A 101 19.94 -5.35 4.50
N ASN A 102 19.57 -4.25 3.82
CA ASN A 102 18.25 -3.67 3.90
C ASN A 102 17.16 -4.63 3.42
N VAL A 103 17.40 -5.30 2.29
CA VAL A 103 16.50 -6.30 1.73
C VAL A 103 16.37 -7.52 2.63
N ALA A 104 17.48 -8.01 3.21
CA ALA A 104 17.49 -9.16 4.10
C ALA A 104 16.89 -8.90 5.50
N LEU A 105 16.67 -7.64 5.88
CA LEU A 105 16.24 -7.26 7.23
C LEU A 105 15.02 -8.05 7.76
N PRO A 106 13.93 -8.26 7.02
CA PRO A 106 12.79 -9.03 7.51
C PRO A 106 13.16 -10.47 7.88
N LEU A 107 14.09 -11.10 7.15
CA LEU A 107 14.54 -12.47 7.41
C LEU A 107 15.35 -12.59 8.71
N SER A 108 15.96 -11.50 9.16
CA SER A 108 16.67 -11.47 10.44
C SER A 108 15.72 -11.39 11.66
N LEU A 109 14.49 -10.92 11.44
CA LEU A 109 13.50 -10.73 12.51
C LEU A 109 12.63 -11.96 12.74
N HIS A 110 12.40 -12.75 11.69
CA HIS A 110 11.52 -13.91 11.71
C HIS A 110 12.03 -15.04 10.81
N LYS A 111 11.67 -16.29 11.14
CA LYS A 111 11.81 -17.42 10.22
C LYS A 111 10.62 -17.45 9.27
N TYR A 112 10.90 -17.68 7.98
CA TYR A 112 9.93 -17.87 6.91
C TYR A 112 10.20 -19.23 6.26
N ASP A 113 9.15 -19.92 5.80
CA ASP A 113 9.27 -21.28 5.27
C ASP A 113 9.87 -21.31 3.86
N ASP A 114 9.52 -20.33 3.01
CA ASP A 114 9.98 -20.24 1.61
C ASP A 114 10.24 -18.79 1.20
N PRO A 115 11.20 -18.09 1.81
CA PRO A 115 11.53 -16.71 1.42
C PRO A 115 12.31 -16.69 0.09
N LEU A 116 12.27 -15.56 -0.61
CA LEU A 116 13.20 -15.32 -1.71
C LEU A 116 14.60 -15.07 -1.18
N THR A 117 15.61 -15.35 -2.00
CA THR A 117 16.98 -14.91 -1.72
C THR A 117 17.14 -13.42 -2.05
N VAL A 118 18.14 -12.78 -1.45
CA VAL A 118 18.47 -11.37 -1.74
C VAL A 118 18.77 -11.19 -3.23
N ASP A 119 19.50 -12.14 -3.83
CA ASP A 119 19.92 -12.05 -5.23
C ASP A 119 18.71 -12.19 -6.17
N GLU A 120 17.80 -13.12 -5.90
CA GLU A 120 16.56 -13.28 -6.69
C GLU A 120 15.72 -12.01 -6.66
N VAL A 121 15.46 -11.45 -5.48
CA VAL A 121 14.57 -10.30 -5.39
C VAL A 121 15.23 -9.01 -5.91
N LEU A 122 16.57 -8.85 -5.76
CA LEU A 122 17.29 -7.73 -6.36
C LEU A 122 17.32 -7.83 -7.89
N ALA A 123 17.50 -9.03 -8.43
CA ALA A 123 17.38 -9.25 -9.88
C ALA A 123 15.97 -8.94 -10.38
N PHE A 124 14.93 -9.35 -9.63
CA PHE A 124 13.54 -9.07 -9.96
C PHE A 124 13.23 -7.57 -10.08
N VAL A 125 13.75 -6.74 -9.15
CA VAL A 125 13.55 -5.29 -9.19
C VAL A 125 14.59 -4.54 -10.06
N GLY A 126 15.48 -5.26 -10.76
CA GLY A 126 16.50 -4.70 -11.66
C GLY A 126 17.63 -3.97 -10.93
N LEU A 127 18.07 -4.49 -9.78
CA LEU A 127 19.13 -3.92 -8.93
C LEU A 127 20.20 -4.96 -8.53
N ALA A 128 20.40 -6.01 -9.32
CA ALA A 128 21.36 -7.08 -9.00
C ALA A 128 22.80 -6.55 -8.77
N ASP A 129 23.19 -5.51 -9.51
CA ASP A 129 24.51 -4.86 -9.43
C ASP A 129 24.65 -3.91 -8.23
N LYS A 130 23.59 -3.67 -7.45
CA LYS A 130 23.56 -2.69 -6.36
C LYS A 130 23.60 -3.30 -4.96
N LYS A 131 23.77 -4.63 -4.84
CA LYS A 131 23.70 -5.36 -3.56
C LYS A 131 24.57 -4.76 -2.45
N ASP A 132 25.81 -4.37 -2.80
CA ASP A 132 26.81 -3.87 -1.85
C ASP A 132 26.84 -2.33 -1.73
N HIS A 133 25.95 -1.63 -2.47
CA HIS A 133 25.83 -0.18 -2.36
C HIS A 133 25.05 0.23 -1.10
N TYR A 134 25.28 1.46 -0.65
CA TYR A 134 24.51 2.10 0.44
C TYR A 134 23.37 2.95 -0.12
N PRO A 135 22.30 3.19 0.65
CA PRO A 135 21.17 4.03 0.22
C PRO A 135 21.57 5.43 -0.27
N SER A 136 22.63 6.02 0.28
CA SER A 136 23.16 7.33 -0.15
C SER A 136 23.68 7.34 -1.59
N GLN A 137 24.00 6.18 -2.15
CA GLN A 137 24.53 6.00 -3.52
C GLN A 137 23.41 5.72 -4.57
N LEU A 138 22.13 5.71 -4.14
CA LEU A 138 20.99 5.36 -4.97
C LEU A 138 20.14 6.57 -5.31
N SER A 139 19.55 6.57 -6.52
CA SER A 139 18.47 7.48 -6.88
C SER A 139 17.19 7.20 -6.08
N GLY A 140 16.22 8.12 -6.08
CA GLY A 140 14.92 7.93 -5.42
C GLY A 140 14.19 6.67 -5.89
N GLY A 141 14.12 6.46 -7.20
CA GLY A 141 13.50 5.27 -7.78
C GLY A 141 14.23 3.97 -7.45
N GLN A 142 15.57 4.00 -7.36
CA GLN A 142 16.35 2.85 -6.89
C GLN A 142 16.06 2.56 -5.42
N LYS A 143 16.00 3.57 -4.54
CA LYS A 143 15.62 3.40 -3.13
C LYS A 143 14.22 2.78 -2.99
N GLN A 144 13.27 3.22 -3.82
CA GLN A 144 11.92 2.66 -3.81
C GLN A 144 11.92 1.20 -4.26
N ARG A 145 12.67 0.85 -5.31
CA ARG A 145 12.82 -0.55 -5.73
C ARG A 145 13.49 -1.43 -4.65
N VAL A 146 14.43 -0.91 -3.87
CA VAL A 146 14.96 -1.60 -2.67
C VAL A 146 13.89 -1.79 -1.62
N GLY A 147 13.04 -0.79 -1.37
CA GLY A 147 11.89 -0.90 -0.46
C GLY A 147 10.89 -1.98 -0.90
N ILE A 148 10.62 -2.07 -2.21
CA ILE A 148 9.78 -3.12 -2.78
C ILE A 148 10.46 -4.50 -2.66
N ALA A 149 11.75 -4.62 -2.97
CA ALA A 149 12.51 -5.86 -2.81
C ALA A 149 12.46 -6.36 -1.37
N ARG A 150 12.68 -5.47 -0.39
CA ARG A 150 12.56 -5.77 1.04
C ARG A 150 11.16 -6.26 1.43
N ALA A 151 10.12 -5.70 0.82
CA ALA A 151 8.75 -6.14 1.07
C ALA A 151 8.43 -7.50 0.43
N LEU A 152 9.01 -7.81 -0.72
CA LEU A 152 8.76 -9.05 -1.47
C LEU A 152 9.56 -10.25 -0.98
N ILE A 153 10.70 -10.05 -0.31
CA ILE A 153 11.63 -11.13 0.08
C ILE A 153 10.95 -12.21 0.93
N THR A 154 9.94 -11.84 1.71
CA THR A 154 9.18 -12.74 2.58
C THR A 154 8.06 -13.49 1.87
N ARG A 155 7.80 -13.22 0.59
CA ARG A 155 6.62 -13.70 -0.18
C ARG A 155 5.31 -13.43 0.57
N PRO A 156 4.97 -12.15 0.84
CA PRO A 156 3.83 -11.82 1.66
C PRO A 156 2.50 -12.21 0.99
N LYS A 157 1.49 -12.57 1.77
CA LYS A 157 0.10 -12.74 1.29
C LYS A 157 -0.58 -11.41 1.01
N ILE A 158 -0.17 -10.35 1.73
CA ILE A 158 -0.70 -9.00 1.59
C ILE A 158 0.45 -8.01 1.45
N LEU A 159 0.42 -7.19 0.41
CA LEU A 159 1.34 -6.08 0.22
C LEU A 159 0.59 -4.75 0.35
N LEU A 160 0.98 -3.96 1.33
CA LEU A 160 0.47 -2.61 1.57
C LEU A 160 1.44 -1.61 0.94
N ALA A 161 0.97 -0.76 0.03
CA ALA A 161 1.77 0.27 -0.61
C ALA A 161 1.21 1.66 -0.27
N ASP A 162 1.87 2.36 0.64
CA ASP A 162 1.48 3.69 1.11
C ASP A 162 2.23 4.75 0.28
N GLU A 163 1.55 5.34 -0.69
CA GLU A 163 2.08 6.33 -1.63
C GLU A 163 3.43 5.94 -2.29
N PRO A 164 3.49 4.79 -2.97
CA PRO A 164 4.76 4.21 -3.42
C PRO A 164 5.47 5.02 -4.51
N THR A 165 4.84 6.05 -5.07
CA THR A 165 5.34 6.85 -6.20
C THR A 165 5.42 8.34 -5.92
N SER A 166 4.84 8.85 -4.83
CA SER A 166 4.66 10.29 -4.57
C SER A 166 5.94 11.13 -4.47
N ALA A 167 7.09 10.49 -4.22
CA ALA A 167 8.39 11.16 -4.15
C ALA A 167 9.22 11.01 -5.45
N LEU A 168 8.59 10.60 -6.56
CA LEU A 168 9.27 10.22 -7.80
C LEU A 168 8.77 11.07 -8.98
N ASP A 169 9.62 11.19 -10.00
CA ASP A 169 9.22 11.77 -11.29
C ASP A 169 8.35 10.80 -12.10
N THR A 170 7.65 11.30 -13.10
CA THR A 170 6.68 10.53 -13.91
C THR A 170 7.31 9.29 -14.58
N ARG A 171 8.56 9.38 -15.06
CA ARG A 171 9.24 8.24 -15.69
C ARG A 171 9.51 7.15 -14.66
N THR A 172 10.05 7.54 -13.53
CA THR A 172 10.36 6.63 -12.41
C THR A 172 9.08 6.03 -11.83
N THR A 173 8.00 6.81 -11.71
CA THR A 173 6.66 6.31 -11.34
C THR A 173 6.24 5.16 -12.24
N GLY A 174 6.37 5.29 -13.57
CA GLY A 174 6.06 4.22 -14.52
C GLY A 174 6.89 2.95 -14.32
N GLU A 175 8.17 3.08 -13.92
CA GLU A 175 9.02 1.93 -13.59
C GLU A 175 8.54 1.21 -12.32
N ILE A 176 8.18 1.95 -11.27
CA ILE A 176 7.64 1.37 -10.02
C ILE A 176 6.32 0.64 -10.26
N VAL A 177 5.41 1.26 -11.03
CA VAL A 177 4.14 0.64 -11.44
C VAL A 177 4.37 -0.70 -12.14
N LYS A 178 5.33 -0.75 -13.10
CA LYS A 178 5.69 -2.00 -13.78
C LYS A 178 6.22 -3.07 -12.82
N VAL A 179 7.08 -2.70 -11.87
CA VAL A 179 7.61 -3.63 -10.86
C VAL A 179 6.50 -4.17 -9.97
N LEU A 180 5.60 -3.32 -9.46
CA LEU A 180 4.47 -3.75 -8.63
C LEU A 180 3.51 -4.68 -9.40
N LYS A 181 3.21 -4.36 -10.66
CA LYS A 181 2.38 -5.19 -11.54
C LYS A 181 3.03 -6.55 -11.81
N ALA A 182 4.33 -6.57 -12.08
CA ALA A 182 5.09 -7.80 -12.27
C ALA A 182 5.11 -8.64 -10.98
N ALA A 183 5.28 -8.01 -9.82
CA ALA A 183 5.26 -8.69 -8.52
C ALA A 183 3.91 -9.36 -8.25
N HIS A 184 2.80 -8.65 -8.46
CA HIS A 184 1.46 -9.21 -8.29
C HIS A 184 1.18 -10.39 -9.26
N LYS A 185 1.72 -10.32 -10.49
CA LYS A 185 1.62 -11.42 -11.46
C LYS A 185 2.47 -12.63 -11.07
N ALA A 186 3.66 -12.40 -10.52
CA ALA A 186 4.61 -13.46 -10.17
C ALA A 186 4.28 -14.15 -8.83
N TYR A 187 3.73 -13.40 -7.88
CA TYR A 187 3.46 -13.88 -6.52
C TYR A 187 1.97 -13.76 -6.18
N PRO A 188 1.35 -14.83 -5.62
CA PRO A 188 -0.07 -14.83 -5.28
C PRO A 188 -0.33 -13.99 -4.01
N MET A 189 -0.53 -12.67 -4.15
CA MET A 189 -0.79 -11.75 -3.04
C MET A 189 -1.96 -10.81 -3.32
N THR A 190 -2.59 -10.33 -2.26
CA THR A 190 -3.49 -9.17 -2.31
C THR A 190 -2.68 -7.90 -2.15
N MET A 191 -2.90 -6.90 -2.99
CA MET A 191 -2.17 -5.63 -2.93
C MET A 191 -3.12 -4.48 -2.67
N ILE A 192 -2.80 -3.63 -1.70
CA ILE A 192 -3.55 -2.41 -1.42
C ILE A 192 -2.64 -1.22 -1.69
N VAL A 193 -3.05 -0.35 -2.60
CA VAL A 193 -2.28 0.83 -3.04
C VAL A 193 -2.99 2.09 -2.60
N VAL A 194 -2.36 2.85 -1.74
CA VAL A 194 -2.79 4.21 -1.36
C VAL A 194 -2.05 5.20 -2.23
N THR A 195 -2.75 6.05 -2.93
CA THR A 195 -2.17 7.14 -3.71
C THR A 195 -3.22 8.22 -3.99
N HIS A 196 -2.75 9.42 -4.31
CA HIS A 196 -3.57 10.49 -4.90
C HIS A 196 -3.37 10.59 -6.42
N GLU A 197 -2.47 9.78 -7.00
CA GLU A 197 -2.17 9.75 -8.44
C GLU A 197 -3.15 8.79 -9.16
N LEU A 198 -4.15 9.33 -9.85
CA LEU A 198 -5.18 8.54 -10.53
C LEU A 198 -4.60 7.65 -11.64
N GLU A 199 -3.53 8.09 -12.29
CA GLU A 199 -2.85 7.31 -13.32
C GLU A 199 -2.21 6.03 -12.76
N VAL A 200 -1.72 6.07 -11.51
CA VAL A 200 -1.21 4.88 -10.81
C VAL A 200 -2.35 3.91 -10.52
N ILE A 201 -3.52 4.41 -10.07
CA ILE A 201 -4.71 3.60 -9.85
C ILE A 201 -5.17 2.94 -11.15
N LYS A 202 -5.30 3.69 -12.25
CA LYS A 202 -5.66 3.16 -13.57
C LYS A 202 -4.70 2.07 -14.06
N ALA A 203 -3.41 2.26 -13.81
CA ALA A 203 -2.39 1.34 -14.28
C ALA A 203 -2.33 0.04 -13.47
N LEU A 204 -2.66 0.08 -12.17
CA LEU A 204 -2.45 -1.05 -11.25
C LEU A 204 -3.74 -1.75 -10.83
N CYS A 205 -4.78 -0.98 -10.45
CA CYS A 205 -5.89 -1.48 -9.67
C CYS A 205 -7.03 -2.04 -10.53
N GLN A 206 -7.75 -3.03 -10.01
CA GLN A 206 -8.99 -3.53 -10.59
C GLN A 206 -10.21 -2.77 -10.04
N ARG A 207 -10.17 -2.42 -8.76
CA ARG A 207 -11.18 -1.60 -8.08
C ARG A 207 -10.49 -0.57 -7.20
N ALA A 208 -11.20 0.51 -6.89
CA ALA A 208 -10.71 1.51 -5.96
C ALA A 208 -11.85 2.04 -5.08
N ALA A 209 -11.53 2.37 -3.84
CA ALA A 209 -12.41 3.15 -2.96
C ALA A 209 -11.99 4.61 -2.95
N ILE A 210 -12.95 5.49 -3.10
CA ILE A 210 -12.79 6.95 -2.99
C ILE A 210 -13.07 7.32 -1.54
N LEU A 211 -12.06 7.89 -0.87
CA LEU A 211 -12.18 8.37 0.51
C LEU A 211 -12.29 9.89 0.53
N GLU A 212 -13.33 10.39 1.18
CA GLU A 212 -13.58 11.81 1.42
C GLU A 212 -13.99 12.01 2.88
N ASN A 213 -13.38 12.97 3.56
CA ASN A 213 -13.73 13.34 4.95
C ASN A 213 -13.81 12.13 5.91
N GLY A 214 -12.91 11.16 5.75
CA GLY A 214 -12.88 9.96 6.60
C GLY A 214 -13.96 8.91 6.30
N GLN A 215 -14.66 9.01 5.18
CA GLN A 215 -15.68 8.04 4.74
C GLN A 215 -15.35 7.50 3.36
N VAL A 216 -15.84 6.31 3.03
CA VAL A 216 -15.86 5.80 1.65
C VAL A 216 -17.09 6.38 0.97
N SER A 217 -16.87 7.29 0.01
CA SER A 217 -17.96 7.86 -0.78
C SER A 217 -18.44 6.86 -1.84
N GLN A 218 -17.49 6.15 -2.46
CA GLN A 218 -17.81 5.17 -3.48
C GLN A 218 -16.72 4.12 -3.66
N VAL A 219 -17.09 2.93 -4.15
CA VAL A 219 -16.18 1.90 -4.66
C VAL A 219 -16.44 1.71 -6.14
N VAL A 220 -15.40 1.87 -6.95
CA VAL A 220 -15.49 1.84 -8.41
C VAL A 220 -14.67 0.69 -9.00
N THR A 221 -15.12 0.17 -10.14
CA THR A 221 -14.31 -0.71 -10.99
C THR A 221 -13.47 0.16 -11.91
N VAL A 222 -12.15 -0.05 -11.87
CA VAL A 222 -11.21 0.74 -12.67
C VAL A 222 -11.19 0.24 -14.10
N LYS A 223 -11.50 1.11 -15.06
CA LYS A 223 -11.37 0.84 -16.50
C LYS A 223 -9.97 1.29 -16.95
N PRO A 224 -9.16 0.43 -17.60
CA PRO A 224 -7.87 0.83 -18.13
C PRO A 224 -8.03 1.82 -19.29
N GLY A 225 -7.43 2.98 -19.17
CA GLY A 225 -7.13 3.92 -20.25
C GLY A 225 -8.26 4.79 -20.75
N ILE A 226 -8.36 6.03 -20.29
CA ILE A 226 -8.69 7.26 -21.05
C ILE A 226 -8.26 8.45 -20.18
N GLN A 227 -7.59 9.47 -20.76
CA GLN A 227 -7.33 10.73 -20.07
C GLN A 227 -8.63 11.54 -20.03
N ALA A 228 -9.14 11.81 -18.84
CA ALA A 228 -10.24 12.75 -18.65
C ALA A 228 -9.67 14.19 -18.47
N ILE A 229 -10.28 15.14 -19.14
CA ILE A 229 -10.02 16.57 -18.95
C ILE A 229 -11.07 17.05 -17.95
N SER A 230 -10.65 17.51 -16.76
CA SER A 230 -11.57 18.00 -15.72
C SER A 230 -12.04 19.42 -16.01
N ASP A 231 -13.33 19.65 -16.00
CA ASP A 231 -13.91 20.99 -15.87
C ASP A 231 -13.84 21.45 -14.41
N GLY A 232 -13.31 22.63 -14.17
CA GLY A 232 -12.90 23.16 -12.85
C GLY A 232 -13.99 23.40 -11.80
N ASN A 233 -15.13 22.71 -11.85
CA ASN A 233 -16.26 22.89 -10.95
C ASN A 233 -16.84 21.57 -10.39
N GLN A 234 -16.11 20.46 -10.58
CA GLN A 234 -16.53 19.12 -10.11
C GLN A 234 -16.07 18.85 -8.67
N SER A 235 -16.85 18.03 -7.93
CA SER A 235 -16.35 17.47 -6.67
C SER A 235 -15.16 16.54 -6.91
N TYR A 236 -14.32 16.31 -5.89
CA TYR A 236 -13.20 15.38 -6.00
C TYR A 236 -13.68 13.96 -6.39
N ALA A 237 -14.80 13.50 -5.81
CA ALA A 237 -15.37 12.20 -6.15
C ALA A 237 -15.80 12.11 -7.62
N ASP A 238 -16.47 13.15 -8.15
CA ASP A 238 -16.92 13.17 -9.54
C ASP A 238 -15.71 13.12 -10.49
N HIS A 239 -14.65 13.88 -10.19
CA HIS A 239 -13.40 13.84 -10.98
C HIS A 239 -12.76 12.44 -10.96
N VAL A 240 -12.68 11.80 -9.79
CA VAL A 240 -12.13 10.44 -9.67
C VAL A 240 -12.98 9.45 -10.46
N LEU A 241 -14.32 9.54 -10.39
CA LEU A 241 -15.24 8.69 -11.14
C LEU A 241 -15.02 8.81 -12.65
N GLU A 242 -15.00 10.04 -13.16
CA GLU A 242 -14.77 10.32 -14.59
C GLU A 242 -13.45 9.71 -15.06
N VAL A 243 -12.38 9.90 -14.26
CA VAL A 243 -11.05 9.36 -14.58
C VAL A 243 -11.02 7.83 -14.51
N LEU A 244 -11.61 7.18 -13.50
CA LEU A 244 -11.47 5.74 -13.28
C LEU A 244 -12.49 4.89 -14.06
N GLU A 245 -13.70 5.37 -14.24
CA GLU A 245 -14.77 4.64 -14.99
C GLU A 245 -14.77 4.94 -16.48
N GLY A 246 -14.17 6.07 -16.90
CA GLY A 246 -14.11 6.50 -18.29
C GLY A 246 -15.52 6.75 -18.83
N ASN A 247 -16.12 7.91 -18.57
CA ASN A 247 -17.34 8.26 -19.25
C ASN A 247 -17.04 8.44 -20.76
N GLU A 248 -17.80 7.68 -21.59
CA GLU A 248 -17.82 7.79 -23.05
C GLU A 248 -18.35 9.16 -23.50
#